data_5001bd5d873e70b5454b2c92b933c906
#
_entry.id   5001bd5d873e70b5454b2c92b933c906
#
_cell.length_a   1.000
_cell.length_b   1.000
_cell.length_c   1.000
_cell.angle_alpha   90.00
_cell.angle_beta   90.00
_cell.angle_gamma   90.00
#
_symmetry.space_group_name_H-M   'P 1'
#
loop_
_entity.id
_entity.type
_entity.pdbx_description
1 polymer ?
#
loop_
_entity_poly.entity_id
_entity_poly.type
_entity_poly.pdbx_seq_one_letter_code
_entity_poly.pdbx_strand_id
1 'polypeptide(L)'
;MPLLDVTGLVKTYGSRRVVDGVDFEVDSGEIVGLLGPNGAGKTTSFRMTCGIIEPDAGKVVLGGLEVTRWPMYLRARDGGMGYLAQEQSVFRKLSVENNLLAVMEMLGMDRAARRKRCEGLLEQFDIKHIRRSKAMFISGGEKRRLEIARSLISNPKIILLDEPFTGIDPVTINNIQRIIRRLREDGIAILITDHREQETLAITDRSYVIRSGKVLCHGTADEVLNHPDARKYYFGDGPKLGDAA
;
A
#
# COMPACT_ATOMS: atom_id res chain seq x y z
N MET A 1 3.98 -18.73 -9.04
CA MET A 1 2.62 -18.14 -9.01
C MET A 1 2.70 -16.87 -8.18
N PRO A 2 2.17 -15.76 -8.66
CA PRO A 2 2.18 -14.52 -7.91
C PRO A 2 1.46 -14.68 -6.55
N LEU A 3 1.88 -13.91 -5.56
CA LEU A 3 1.22 -13.86 -4.24
C LEU A 3 -0.15 -13.19 -4.34
N LEU A 4 -0.24 -12.12 -5.13
CA LEU A 4 -1.48 -11.44 -5.48
C LEU A 4 -1.63 -11.49 -6.99
N ASP A 5 -2.76 -11.98 -7.46
CA ASP A 5 -3.15 -12.01 -8.88
C ASP A 5 -4.52 -11.34 -9.04
N VAL A 6 -4.56 -10.32 -9.86
CA VAL A 6 -5.74 -9.52 -10.15
C VAL A 6 -6.01 -9.58 -11.65
N THR A 7 -7.14 -10.15 -12.03
CA THR A 7 -7.47 -10.42 -13.44
C THR A 7 -8.82 -9.84 -13.82
N GLY A 8 -8.85 -9.04 -14.88
CA GLY A 8 -10.05 -8.57 -15.55
C GLY A 8 -10.98 -7.73 -14.68
N LEU A 9 -10.45 -6.94 -13.73
CA LEU A 9 -11.29 -6.12 -12.84
C LEU A 9 -12.11 -5.10 -13.63
N VAL A 10 -13.41 -5.08 -13.35
CA VAL A 10 -14.36 -4.11 -13.91
C VAL A 10 -15.15 -3.45 -12.80
N LYS A 11 -15.35 -2.12 -12.93
CA LYS A 11 -16.25 -1.36 -12.07
C LYS A 11 -16.95 -0.24 -12.82
N THR A 12 -18.27 -0.19 -12.68
CA THR A 12 -19.13 0.82 -13.28
C THR A 12 -19.91 1.55 -12.19
N TYR A 13 -19.97 2.87 -12.28
CA TYR A 13 -20.79 3.72 -11.41
C TYR A 13 -21.81 4.47 -12.30
N GLY A 14 -23.08 4.14 -12.18
CA GLY A 14 -24.10 4.65 -13.08
C GLY A 14 -23.82 4.23 -14.51
N SER A 15 -23.64 5.18 -15.43
CA SER A 15 -23.26 4.92 -16.82
C SER A 15 -21.74 4.92 -17.08
N ARG A 16 -20.92 5.28 -16.08
CA ARG A 16 -19.48 5.44 -16.25
C ARG A 16 -18.73 4.19 -15.80
N ARG A 17 -18.08 3.50 -16.75
CA ARG A 17 -17.12 2.44 -16.44
C ARG A 17 -15.80 3.07 -16.02
N VAL A 18 -15.43 2.93 -14.75
CA VAL A 18 -14.24 3.54 -14.14
C VAL A 18 -13.05 2.62 -14.20
N VAL A 19 -13.28 1.31 -14.13
CA VAL A 19 -12.28 0.25 -14.33
C VAL A 19 -12.82 -0.71 -15.39
N ASP A 20 -12.01 -1.04 -16.39
CA ASP A 20 -12.41 -1.76 -17.60
C ASP A 20 -11.37 -2.83 -17.97
N GLY A 21 -11.35 -3.94 -17.24
CA GLY A 21 -10.44 -5.05 -17.50
C GLY A 21 -9.02 -4.76 -17.02
N VAL A 22 -8.85 -4.32 -15.76
CA VAL A 22 -7.52 -4.09 -15.19
C VAL A 22 -6.93 -5.40 -14.67
N ASP A 23 -5.71 -5.69 -15.12
CA ASP A 23 -4.90 -6.85 -14.72
C ASP A 23 -3.60 -6.36 -14.09
N PHE A 24 -3.20 -6.98 -12.98
CA PHE A 24 -1.87 -6.82 -12.37
C PHE A 24 -1.59 -7.93 -11.37
N GLU A 25 -0.32 -8.14 -11.10
CA GLU A 25 0.13 -9.16 -10.16
C GLU A 25 1.24 -8.62 -9.25
N VAL A 26 1.45 -9.25 -8.11
CA VAL A 26 2.53 -8.95 -7.17
C VAL A 26 3.13 -10.27 -6.69
N ASP A 27 4.44 -10.43 -6.83
CA ASP A 27 5.17 -11.58 -6.32
C ASP A 27 5.55 -11.40 -4.83
N SER A 28 5.93 -12.49 -4.16
CA SER A 28 6.41 -12.43 -2.78
C SER A 28 7.70 -11.62 -2.72
N GLY A 29 7.79 -10.69 -1.76
CA GLY A 29 8.98 -9.84 -1.60
C GLY A 29 9.19 -8.86 -2.76
N GLU A 30 8.13 -8.44 -3.43
CA GLU A 30 8.14 -7.47 -4.51
C GLU A 30 7.39 -6.19 -4.12
N ILE A 31 7.88 -5.04 -4.60
CA ILE A 31 7.17 -3.75 -4.49
C ILE A 31 6.61 -3.40 -5.86
N VAL A 32 5.28 -3.39 -5.99
CA VAL A 32 4.57 -3.03 -7.23
C VAL A 32 3.83 -1.71 -7.07
N GLY A 33 4.02 -0.79 -8.03
CA GLY A 33 3.34 0.49 -8.10
C GLY A 33 2.08 0.46 -8.98
N LEU A 34 0.97 1.09 -8.52
CA LEU A 34 -0.15 1.45 -9.38
C LEU A 34 -0.13 2.95 -9.62
N LEU A 35 0.26 3.36 -10.82
CA LEU A 35 0.45 4.75 -11.23
C LEU A 35 -0.61 5.18 -12.25
N GLY A 36 -0.69 6.48 -12.52
CA GLY A 36 -1.57 7.04 -13.54
C GLY A 36 -2.24 8.34 -13.09
N PRO A 37 -2.86 9.09 -13.99
CA PRO A 37 -3.46 10.39 -13.68
C PRO A 37 -4.67 10.29 -12.75
N ASN A 38 -5.14 11.44 -12.25
CA ASN A 38 -6.36 11.50 -11.45
C ASN A 38 -7.56 11.02 -12.26
N GLY A 39 -8.41 10.19 -11.63
CA GLY A 39 -9.58 9.61 -12.29
C GLY A 39 -9.28 8.45 -13.24
N ALA A 40 -8.03 7.97 -13.30
CA ALA A 40 -7.64 6.83 -14.15
C ALA A 40 -8.23 5.48 -13.72
N GLY A 41 -8.73 5.35 -12.49
CA GLY A 41 -9.26 4.10 -11.95
C GLY A 41 -8.34 3.45 -10.89
N LYS A 42 -7.16 4.03 -10.57
CA LYS A 42 -6.19 3.50 -9.59
C LYS A 42 -6.84 3.16 -8.24
N THR A 43 -7.38 4.16 -7.57
CA THR A 43 -8.00 4.01 -6.24
C THR A 43 -9.14 3.01 -6.25
N THR A 44 -9.93 2.96 -7.33
CA THR A 44 -11.02 1.98 -7.47
C THR A 44 -10.47 0.57 -7.60
N SER A 45 -9.47 0.34 -8.49
CA SER A 45 -8.79 -0.95 -8.65
C SER A 45 -8.15 -1.40 -7.34
N PHE A 46 -7.45 -0.49 -6.67
CA PHE A 46 -6.82 -0.72 -5.37
C PHE A 46 -7.85 -1.12 -4.29
N ARG A 47 -8.97 -0.39 -4.19
CA ARG A 47 -10.04 -0.68 -3.23
C ARG A 47 -10.78 -1.98 -3.52
N MET A 48 -10.92 -2.38 -4.79
CA MET A 48 -11.42 -3.70 -5.16
C MET A 48 -10.45 -4.80 -4.72
N THR A 49 -9.15 -4.59 -4.90
CA THR A 49 -8.10 -5.50 -4.42
C THR A 49 -8.07 -5.63 -2.91
N CYS A 50 -8.39 -4.56 -2.16
CA CYS A 50 -8.51 -4.61 -0.71
C CYS A 50 -9.81 -5.27 -0.20
N GLY A 51 -10.83 -5.42 -1.05
CA GLY A 51 -12.17 -5.86 -0.63
C GLY A 51 -13.01 -4.78 0.08
N ILE A 52 -12.68 -3.49 -0.18
CA ILE A 52 -13.48 -2.33 0.24
C ILE A 52 -14.63 -2.09 -0.76
N ILE A 53 -14.38 -2.35 -2.04
CA ILE A 53 -15.35 -2.24 -3.13
C ILE A 53 -15.44 -3.62 -3.78
N GLU A 54 -16.65 -4.11 -4.04
CA GLU A 54 -16.87 -5.32 -4.81
C GLU A 54 -16.77 -5.01 -6.30
N PRO A 55 -15.96 -5.77 -7.08
CA PRO A 55 -15.89 -5.61 -8.52
C PRO A 55 -17.19 -6.12 -9.19
N ASP A 56 -17.55 -5.52 -10.33
CA ASP A 56 -18.67 -5.98 -11.14
C ASP A 56 -18.29 -7.21 -11.98
N ALA A 57 -16.99 -7.35 -12.32
CA ALA A 57 -16.41 -8.53 -12.98
C ALA A 57 -14.91 -8.60 -12.65
N GLY A 58 -14.31 -9.74 -12.99
CA GLY A 58 -12.90 -10.04 -12.73
C GLY A 58 -12.67 -10.82 -11.45
N LYS A 59 -11.41 -11.07 -11.12
CA LYS A 59 -11.00 -11.91 -10.00
C LYS A 59 -9.85 -11.29 -9.21
N VAL A 60 -9.82 -11.59 -7.92
CA VAL A 60 -8.69 -11.32 -7.02
C VAL A 60 -8.31 -12.61 -6.34
N VAL A 61 -7.08 -13.07 -6.56
CA VAL A 61 -6.50 -14.26 -5.93
C VAL A 61 -5.36 -13.83 -5.03
N LEU A 62 -5.36 -14.28 -3.78
CA LEU A 62 -4.35 -13.95 -2.78
C LEU A 62 -3.80 -15.23 -2.15
N GLY A 63 -2.50 -15.50 -2.36
CA GLY A 63 -1.87 -16.71 -1.88
C GLY A 63 -2.51 -18.00 -2.38
N GLY A 64 -3.04 -18.00 -3.61
CA GLY A 64 -3.74 -19.12 -4.22
C GLY A 64 -5.24 -19.23 -3.84
N LEU A 65 -5.75 -18.35 -2.99
CA LEU A 65 -7.17 -18.32 -2.59
C LEU A 65 -7.91 -17.24 -3.39
N GLU A 66 -9.02 -17.58 -4.02
CA GLU A 66 -9.90 -16.59 -4.63
C GLU A 66 -10.63 -15.81 -3.53
N VAL A 67 -10.28 -14.52 -3.42
CA VAL A 67 -10.82 -13.62 -2.38
C VAL A 67 -11.73 -12.53 -2.95
N THR A 68 -12.15 -12.64 -4.21
CA THR A 68 -12.89 -11.62 -4.95
C THR A 68 -14.08 -11.05 -4.16
N ARG A 69 -14.86 -11.92 -3.54
CA ARG A 69 -16.04 -11.54 -2.75
C ARG A 69 -15.79 -11.43 -1.25
N TRP A 70 -14.53 -11.63 -0.81
CA TRP A 70 -14.20 -11.49 0.60
C TRP A 70 -14.14 -10.02 0.99
N PRO A 71 -14.83 -9.61 2.05
CA PRO A 71 -14.64 -8.29 2.61
C PRO A 71 -13.23 -8.13 3.17
N MET A 72 -12.76 -6.89 3.27
CA MET A 72 -11.39 -6.54 3.67
C MET A 72 -10.93 -7.27 4.95
N TYR A 73 -11.78 -7.39 5.96
CA TYR A 73 -11.40 -8.02 7.23
C TYR A 73 -11.08 -9.52 7.09
N LEU A 74 -11.72 -10.26 6.17
CA LEU A 74 -11.39 -11.66 5.88
C LEU A 74 -10.08 -11.76 5.09
N ARG A 75 -9.84 -10.84 4.12
CA ARG A 75 -8.56 -10.79 3.40
C ARG A 75 -7.40 -10.49 4.37
N ALA A 76 -7.64 -9.66 5.38
CA ALA A 76 -6.63 -9.36 6.40
C ALA A 76 -6.39 -10.55 7.35
N ARG A 77 -7.47 -11.19 7.86
CA ARG A 77 -7.37 -12.24 8.86
C ARG A 77 -6.89 -13.56 8.27
N ASP A 78 -7.49 -13.98 7.16
CA ASP A 78 -7.32 -15.33 6.60
C ASP A 78 -6.45 -15.31 5.32
N GLY A 79 -6.46 -14.20 4.57
CA GLY A 79 -5.61 -14.00 3.37
C GLY A 79 -4.19 -13.52 3.69
N GLY A 80 -3.95 -12.97 4.87
CA GLY A 80 -2.65 -12.42 5.23
C GLY A 80 -2.34 -11.09 4.56
N MET A 81 -3.35 -10.22 4.40
CA MET A 81 -3.23 -8.89 3.80
C MET A 81 -3.18 -7.80 4.88
N GLY A 82 -2.16 -6.93 4.83
CA GLY A 82 -2.15 -5.66 5.56
C GLY A 82 -2.69 -4.52 4.70
N TYR A 83 -3.31 -3.52 5.31
CA TYR A 83 -3.81 -2.35 4.60
C TYR A 83 -3.49 -1.06 5.35
N LEU A 84 -2.90 -0.10 4.65
CA LEU A 84 -2.67 1.25 5.10
C LEU A 84 -3.58 2.20 4.33
N ALA A 85 -4.55 2.79 5.00
CA ALA A 85 -5.49 3.73 4.40
C ALA A 85 -4.84 5.09 4.07
N GLN A 86 -5.40 5.78 3.07
CA GLN A 86 -5.04 7.16 2.75
C GLN A 86 -5.30 8.11 3.92
N GLU A 87 -6.46 7.97 4.57
CA GLU A 87 -6.82 8.77 5.74
C GLU A 87 -6.16 8.24 7.02
N GLN A 88 -5.83 9.16 7.93
CA GLN A 88 -5.23 8.79 9.21
C GLN A 88 -6.15 7.90 10.03
N SER A 89 -5.68 6.70 10.37
CA SER A 89 -6.42 5.65 11.07
C SER A 89 -6.04 5.50 12.55
N VAL A 90 -5.12 6.32 13.08
CA VAL A 90 -4.67 6.21 14.48
C VAL A 90 -5.76 6.55 15.48
N PHE A 91 -5.79 5.83 16.60
CA PHE A 91 -6.63 6.18 17.75
C PHE A 91 -6.04 7.39 18.46
N ARG A 92 -6.49 8.58 18.08
CA ARG A 92 -5.89 9.89 18.46
C ARG A 92 -5.73 10.10 19.97
N LYS A 93 -6.67 9.59 20.78
CA LYS A 93 -6.67 9.73 22.26
C LYS A 93 -5.80 8.70 22.97
N LEU A 94 -5.40 7.62 22.29
CA LEU A 94 -4.52 6.58 22.82
C LEU A 94 -3.04 6.97 22.64
N SER A 95 -2.18 6.42 23.51
CA SER A 95 -0.72 6.51 23.31
C SER A 95 -0.30 5.69 22.09
N VAL A 96 0.93 5.92 21.61
CA VAL A 96 1.55 5.13 20.54
C VAL A 96 1.52 3.65 20.89
N GLU A 97 1.97 3.28 22.09
CA GLU A 97 1.94 1.89 22.59
C GLU A 97 0.51 1.33 22.62
N ASN A 98 -0.45 2.10 23.16
CA ASN A 98 -1.82 1.64 23.27
C ASN A 98 -2.52 1.53 21.90
N ASN A 99 -2.09 2.26 20.88
CA ASN A 99 -2.55 2.07 19.50
C ASN A 99 -2.18 0.68 18.96
N LEU A 100 -0.99 0.17 19.32
CA LEU A 100 -0.56 -1.19 18.94
C LEU A 100 -1.27 -2.25 19.79
N LEU A 101 -1.26 -2.07 21.11
CA LEU A 101 -1.83 -3.04 22.04
C LEU A 101 -3.32 -3.25 21.83
N ALA A 102 -4.09 -2.19 21.56
CA ALA A 102 -5.53 -2.29 21.32
C ALA A 102 -5.85 -3.18 20.10
N VAL A 103 -5.11 -3.02 18.99
CA VAL A 103 -5.30 -3.87 17.82
C VAL A 103 -4.93 -5.32 18.11
N MET A 104 -3.82 -5.55 18.81
CA MET A 104 -3.39 -6.91 19.21
C MET A 104 -4.41 -7.59 20.12
N GLU A 105 -5.06 -6.82 20.99
CA GLU A 105 -6.13 -7.31 21.87
C GLU A 105 -7.37 -7.69 21.10
N MET A 106 -7.79 -6.87 20.14
CA MET A 106 -8.89 -7.16 19.23
C MET A 106 -8.64 -8.43 18.38
N LEU A 107 -7.38 -8.75 18.09
CA LEU A 107 -6.96 -9.97 17.40
C LEU A 107 -6.85 -11.19 18.33
N GLY A 108 -7.17 -11.04 19.62
CA GLY A 108 -7.15 -12.14 20.59
C GLY A 108 -5.75 -12.62 21.00
N MET A 109 -4.70 -11.83 20.76
CA MET A 109 -3.34 -12.19 21.16
C MET A 109 -3.21 -12.23 22.68
N ASP A 110 -2.49 -13.22 23.21
CA ASP A 110 -2.21 -13.31 24.64
C ASP A 110 -1.31 -12.15 25.14
N ARG A 111 -1.31 -11.91 26.46
CA ARG A 111 -0.63 -10.76 27.05
C ARG A 111 0.89 -10.77 26.82
N ALA A 112 1.53 -11.93 26.82
CA ALA A 112 2.98 -12.05 26.65
C ALA A 112 3.35 -11.79 25.19
N ALA A 113 2.63 -12.39 24.24
CA ALA A 113 2.79 -12.17 22.81
C ALA A 113 2.56 -10.70 22.43
N ARG A 114 1.50 -10.04 22.98
CA ARG A 114 1.24 -8.61 22.77
C ARG A 114 2.43 -7.74 23.19
N ARG A 115 2.99 -7.98 24.39
CA ARG A 115 4.13 -7.20 24.90
C ARG A 115 5.35 -7.36 24.01
N LYS A 116 5.69 -8.62 23.66
CA LYS A 116 6.85 -8.92 22.80
C LYS A 116 6.69 -8.28 21.41
N ARG A 117 5.52 -8.45 20.79
CA ARG A 117 5.25 -7.90 19.47
C ARG A 117 5.22 -6.36 19.46
N CYS A 118 4.60 -5.76 20.48
CA CYS A 118 4.56 -4.31 20.66
C CYS A 118 5.98 -3.72 20.78
N GLU A 119 6.83 -4.30 21.63
CA GLU A 119 8.21 -3.86 21.80
C GLU A 119 8.99 -3.93 20.48
N GLY A 120 8.89 -5.06 19.75
CA GLY A 120 9.54 -5.22 18.45
C GLY A 120 9.09 -4.21 17.41
N LEU A 121 7.78 -3.91 17.34
CA LEU A 121 7.27 -2.90 16.40
C LEU A 121 7.70 -1.48 16.79
N LEU A 122 7.71 -1.14 18.09
CA LEU A 122 8.17 0.17 18.55
C LEU A 122 9.64 0.41 18.18
N GLU A 123 10.49 -0.61 18.26
CA GLU A 123 11.90 -0.56 17.87
C GLU A 123 12.06 -0.53 16.34
N GLN A 124 11.42 -1.44 15.63
CA GLN A 124 11.50 -1.56 14.16
C GLN A 124 11.13 -0.25 13.44
N PHE A 125 10.15 0.49 13.98
CA PHE A 125 9.63 1.72 13.39
C PHE A 125 10.20 3.00 14.01
N ASP A 126 11.17 2.88 14.93
CA ASP A 126 11.78 4.03 15.63
C ASP A 126 10.75 4.98 16.26
N ILE A 127 9.77 4.39 16.97
CA ILE A 127 8.71 5.12 17.71
C ILE A 127 8.70 4.77 19.20
N LYS A 128 9.73 4.08 19.68
CA LYS A 128 9.85 3.69 21.10
C LYS A 128 10.02 4.90 22.02
N HIS A 129 10.74 5.91 21.57
CA HIS A 129 10.99 7.15 22.32
C HIS A 129 9.70 7.94 22.61
N ILE A 130 8.67 7.80 21.77
CA ILE A 130 7.37 8.43 21.92
C ILE A 130 6.26 7.48 22.39
N ARG A 131 6.61 6.27 22.89
CA ARG A 131 5.64 5.21 23.24
C ARG A 131 4.48 5.67 24.13
N ARG A 132 4.72 6.62 25.06
CA ARG A 132 3.74 7.15 25.99
C ARG A 132 2.99 8.38 25.48
N SER A 133 3.46 8.98 24.38
CA SER A 133 2.82 10.16 23.78
C SER A 133 1.47 9.76 23.16
N LYS A 134 0.44 10.60 23.36
CA LYS A 134 -0.85 10.41 22.68
C LYS A 134 -0.68 10.66 21.18
N ALA A 135 -1.32 9.83 20.34
CA ALA A 135 -1.19 9.91 18.88
C ALA A 135 -1.66 11.26 18.29
N MET A 136 -2.47 12.03 19.01
CA MET A 136 -2.87 13.36 18.58
C MET A 136 -1.73 14.40 18.62
N PHE A 137 -0.67 14.15 19.42
CA PHE A 137 0.41 15.11 19.65
C PHE A 137 1.73 14.74 18.93
N ILE A 138 1.81 13.60 18.24
CA ILE A 138 2.99 13.20 17.49
C ILE A 138 2.94 13.79 16.07
N SER A 139 4.10 13.92 15.42
CA SER A 139 4.25 14.43 14.06
C SER A 139 3.54 13.58 13.00
N GLY A 140 3.34 14.12 11.80
CA GLY A 140 2.75 13.38 10.68
C GLY A 140 3.54 12.13 10.30
N GLY A 141 4.87 12.24 10.26
CA GLY A 141 5.77 11.11 9.98
C GLY A 141 5.74 10.03 11.05
N GLU A 142 5.70 10.40 12.33
CA GLU A 142 5.54 9.44 13.43
C GLU A 142 4.19 8.75 13.40
N LYS A 143 3.10 9.47 13.05
CA LYS A 143 1.79 8.87 12.83
C LYS A 143 1.85 7.85 11.70
N ARG A 144 2.47 8.19 10.57
CA ARG A 144 2.58 7.28 9.43
C ARG A 144 3.38 6.02 9.78
N ARG A 145 4.49 6.15 10.52
CA ARG A 145 5.24 5.00 11.03
C ARG A 145 4.40 4.13 11.95
N LEU A 146 3.61 4.73 12.85
CA LEU A 146 2.68 4.01 13.73
C LEU A 146 1.60 3.27 12.93
N GLU A 147 1.03 3.86 11.87
CA GLU A 147 0.03 3.24 11.02
C GLU A 147 0.59 2.03 10.26
N ILE A 148 1.81 2.16 9.69
CA ILE A 148 2.49 1.05 9.05
C ILE A 148 2.78 -0.06 10.08
N ALA A 149 3.27 0.28 11.27
CA ALA A 149 3.50 -0.68 12.35
C ALA A 149 2.21 -1.45 12.72
N ARG A 150 1.06 -0.76 12.74
CA ARG A 150 -0.25 -1.38 13.00
C ARG A 150 -0.65 -2.37 11.91
N SER A 151 -0.40 -2.05 10.63
CA SER A 151 -0.71 -2.95 9.52
C SER A 151 0.11 -4.25 9.54
N LEU A 152 1.23 -4.26 10.27
CA LEU A 152 2.11 -5.42 10.43
C LEU A 152 1.79 -6.32 11.64
N ILE A 153 0.84 -5.95 12.48
CA ILE A 153 0.53 -6.70 13.71
C ILE A 153 0.18 -8.16 13.42
N SER A 154 -0.57 -8.41 12.36
CA SER A 154 -1.01 -9.74 11.93
C SER A 154 0.03 -10.55 11.15
N ASN A 155 1.27 -10.06 11.00
CA ASN A 155 2.30 -10.65 10.15
C ASN A 155 1.81 -10.91 8.71
N PRO A 156 1.37 -9.88 7.99
CA PRO A 156 0.85 -10.04 6.65
C PRO A 156 1.92 -10.52 5.67
N LYS A 157 1.50 -11.24 4.63
CA LYS A 157 2.35 -11.64 3.50
C LYS A 157 2.47 -10.52 2.47
N ILE A 158 1.45 -9.68 2.39
CA ILE A 158 1.38 -8.51 1.50
C ILE A 158 0.79 -7.32 2.25
N ILE A 159 1.29 -6.12 1.96
CA ILE A 159 0.73 -4.86 2.46
C ILE A 159 0.33 -3.99 1.28
N LEU A 160 -0.89 -3.48 1.35
CA LEU A 160 -1.42 -2.52 0.40
C LEU A 160 -1.34 -1.11 1.00
N LEU A 161 -0.58 -0.21 0.35
CA LEU A 161 -0.31 1.15 0.82
C LEU A 161 -1.04 2.17 -0.06
N ASP A 162 -2.11 2.77 0.48
CA ASP A 162 -2.90 3.80 -0.21
C ASP A 162 -2.34 5.18 0.13
N GLU A 163 -1.64 5.79 -0.84
CA GLU A 163 -1.01 7.11 -0.75
C GLU A 163 -0.13 7.31 0.51
N PRO A 164 0.91 6.48 0.73
CA PRO A 164 1.74 6.55 1.93
C PRO A 164 2.54 7.85 2.07
N PHE A 165 2.77 8.59 0.99
CA PHE A 165 3.59 9.82 0.98
C PHE A 165 2.77 11.11 1.03
N THR A 166 1.43 11.01 0.98
CA THR A 166 0.55 12.20 0.97
C THR A 166 0.62 12.96 2.29
N GLY A 167 0.82 14.29 2.21
CA GLY A 167 0.87 15.17 3.38
C GLY A 167 2.14 15.06 4.23
N ILE A 168 3.21 14.49 3.67
CA ILE A 168 4.48 14.24 4.37
C ILE A 168 5.60 15.07 3.73
N ASP A 169 6.55 15.54 4.55
CA ASP A 169 7.72 16.27 4.10
C ASP A 169 8.76 15.34 3.43
N PRO A 170 9.65 15.87 2.57
CA PRO A 170 10.61 15.06 1.81
C PRO A 170 11.55 14.21 2.67
N VAL A 171 11.99 14.72 3.83
CA VAL A 171 12.90 13.97 4.73
C VAL A 171 12.18 12.75 5.30
N THR A 172 10.93 12.94 5.69
CA THR A 172 10.07 11.86 6.20
C THR A 172 9.74 10.83 5.12
N ILE A 173 9.55 11.25 3.86
CA ILE A 173 9.35 10.33 2.73
C ILE A 173 10.52 9.36 2.59
N ASN A 174 11.76 9.87 2.62
CA ASN A 174 12.96 9.03 2.56
C ASN A 174 12.99 7.98 3.69
N ASN A 175 12.52 8.35 4.88
CA ASN A 175 12.42 7.43 5.99
C ASN A 175 11.36 6.34 5.75
N ILE A 176 10.19 6.70 5.21
CA ILE A 176 9.13 5.74 4.87
C ILE A 176 9.59 4.83 3.73
N GLN A 177 10.25 5.35 2.71
CA GLN A 177 10.83 4.54 1.63
C GLN A 177 11.81 3.50 2.16
N ARG A 178 12.70 3.87 3.12
CA ARG A 178 13.61 2.91 3.78
C ARG A 178 12.84 1.81 4.52
N ILE A 179 11.76 2.17 5.22
CA ILE A 179 10.90 1.20 5.89
C ILE A 179 10.29 0.24 4.87
N ILE A 180 9.72 0.75 3.77
CA ILE A 180 9.08 -0.05 2.73
C ILE A 180 10.10 -1.03 2.10
N ARG A 181 11.31 -0.56 1.75
CA ARG A 181 12.38 -1.44 1.23
C ARG A 181 12.75 -2.54 2.22
N ARG A 182 12.89 -2.21 3.52
CA ARG A 182 13.18 -3.21 4.54
C ARG A 182 12.07 -4.26 4.68
N LEU A 183 10.80 -3.86 4.60
CA LEU A 183 9.69 -4.81 4.61
C LEU A 183 9.74 -5.78 3.42
N ARG A 184 10.12 -5.29 2.24
CA ARG A 184 10.38 -6.12 1.06
C ARG A 184 11.53 -7.09 1.30
N GLU A 185 12.65 -6.64 1.90
CA GLU A 185 13.79 -7.48 2.27
C GLU A 185 13.40 -8.55 3.29
N ASP A 186 12.46 -8.26 4.19
CA ASP A 186 11.84 -9.21 5.12
C ASP A 186 10.86 -10.19 4.43
N GLY A 187 10.72 -10.13 3.08
CA GLY A 187 9.89 -11.01 2.27
C GLY A 187 8.42 -10.61 2.15
N ILE A 188 8.05 -9.43 2.64
CA ILE A 188 6.68 -8.91 2.54
C ILE A 188 6.48 -8.29 1.15
N ALA A 189 5.46 -8.73 0.43
CA ALA A 189 5.04 -8.10 -0.82
C ALA A 189 4.36 -6.76 -0.55
N ILE A 190 4.49 -5.81 -1.48
CA ILE A 190 3.91 -4.47 -1.30
C ILE A 190 3.24 -4.02 -2.59
N LEU A 191 1.97 -3.63 -2.50
CA LEU A 191 1.27 -2.91 -3.54
C LEU A 191 1.09 -1.45 -3.08
N ILE A 192 1.57 -0.50 -3.86
CA ILE A 192 1.54 0.92 -3.51
C ILE A 192 0.86 1.75 -4.59
N THR A 193 0.05 2.71 -4.19
CA THR A 193 -0.43 3.79 -5.06
C THR A 193 -0.17 5.12 -4.39
N ASP A 194 0.32 6.12 -5.16
CA ASP A 194 0.55 7.47 -4.67
C ASP A 194 0.50 8.47 -5.83
N HIS A 195 0.30 9.74 -5.50
CA HIS A 195 0.37 10.86 -6.47
C HIS A 195 1.82 11.35 -6.67
N ARG A 196 2.74 10.92 -5.82
CA ARG A 196 4.17 11.23 -5.91
C ARG A 196 4.87 10.16 -6.74
N GLU A 197 4.84 10.34 -8.05
CA GLU A 197 5.28 9.33 -9.01
C GLU A 197 6.77 9.01 -8.86
N GLN A 198 7.60 10.05 -8.76
CA GLN A 198 9.05 9.90 -8.64
C GLN A 198 9.45 9.14 -7.37
N GLU A 199 8.85 9.50 -6.24
CA GLU A 199 9.08 8.85 -4.96
C GLU A 199 8.61 7.40 -4.96
N THR A 200 7.53 7.10 -5.69
CA THR A 200 7.01 5.74 -5.85
C THR A 200 7.91 4.92 -6.76
N LEU A 201 8.25 5.43 -7.95
CA LEU A 201 9.14 4.76 -8.89
C LEU A 201 10.53 4.49 -8.31
N ALA A 202 11.02 5.35 -7.41
CA ALA A 202 12.31 5.17 -6.76
C ALA A 202 12.40 3.93 -5.87
N ILE A 203 11.27 3.32 -5.49
CA ILE A 203 11.23 2.15 -4.60
C ILE A 203 10.55 0.92 -5.19
N THR A 204 9.83 1.05 -6.30
CA THR A 204 9.12 -0.06 -6.93
C THR A 204 10.07 -0.90 -7.79
N ASP A 205 9.91 -2.21 -7.75
CA ASP A 205 10.58 -3.15 -8.64
C ASP A 205 9.96 -3.07 -10.04
N ARG A 206 8.62 -2.96 -10.10
CA ARG A 206 7.86 -2.67 -11.33
C ARG A 206 6.59 -1.88 -11.02
N SER A 207 6.02 -1.27 -12.03
CA SER A 207 4.81 -0.46 -11.89
C SER A 207 3.86 -0.70 -13.05
N TYR A 208 2.56 -0.59 -12.77
CA TYR A 208 1.48 -0.57 -13.76
C TYR A 208 0.96 0.85 -13.88
N VAL A 209 0.93 1.40 -15.09
CA VAL A 209 0.31 2.70 -15.37
C VAL A 209 -1.12 2.48 -15.82
N ILE A 210 -2.07 2.99 -15.06
CA ILE A 210 -3.50 2.90 -15.37
C ILE A 210 -3.95 4.22 -16.01
N ARG A 211 -4.70 4.11 -17.11
CA ARG A 211 -5.32 5.23 -17.79
C ARG A 211 -6.72 4.85 -18.31
N SER A 212 -7.70 5.71 -18.03
CA SER A 212 -9.09 5.50 -18.47
C SER A 212 -9.64 4.10 -18.14
N GLY A 213 -9.30 3.60 -16.95
CA GLY A 213 -9.76 2.31 -16.45
C GLY A 213 -9.02 1.09 -17.00
N LYS A 214 -7.94 1.25 -17.76
CA LYS A 214 -7.15 0.16 -18.34
C LYS A 214 -5.67 0.29 -17.99
N VAL A 215 -4.94 -0.83 -18.00
CA VAL A 215 -3.48 -0.81 -17.94
C VAL A 215 -2.97 -0.30 -19.28
N LEU A 216 -2.22 0.81 -19.25
CA LEU A 216 -1.59 1.44 -20.41
C LEU A 216 -0.25 0.77 -20.73
N CYS A 217 0.56 0.57 -19.69
CA CYS A 217 1.85 -0.13 -19.75
C CYS A 217 2.24 -0.61 -18.35
N HIS A 218 3.21 -1.51 -18.28
CA HIS A 218 3.83 -1.96 -17.05
C HIS A 218 5.30 -2.31 -17.28
N GLY A 219 6.08 -2.35 -16.23
CA GLY A 219 7.50 -2.70 -16.26
C GLY A 219 8.28 -2.04 -15.14
N THR A 220 9.61 -2.10 -15.22
CA THR A 220 10.54 -1.37 -14.36
C THR A 220 10.34 0.15 -14.48
N ALA A 221 10.91 0.91 -13.56
CA ALA A 221 10.83 2.37 -13.61
C ALA A 221 11.31 2.94 -14.96
N ASP A 222 12.43 2.42 -15.49
CA ASP A 222 12.98 2.85 -16.77
C ASP A 222 12.07 2.50 -17.96
N GLU A 223 11.50 1.30 -17.99
CA GLU A 223 10.57 0.88 -19.05
C GLU A 223 9.31 1.75 -19.06
N VAL A 224 8.74 2.01 -17.88
CA VAL A 224 7.52 2.81 -17.74
C VAL A 224 7.78 4.28 -18.11
N LEU A 225 8.88 4.88 -17.65
CA LEU A 225 9.26 6.26 -17.96
C LEU A 225 9.61 6.49 -19.44
N ASN A 226 10.12 5.46 -20.12
CA ASN A 226 10.46 5.54 -21.54
C ASN A 226 9.32 5.06 -22.47
N HIS A 227 8.21 4.54 -21.91
CA HIS A 227 7.08 4.09 -22.72
C HIS A 227 6.41 5.29 -23.45
N PRO A 228 6.27 5.24 -24.79
CA PRO A 228 5.79 6.39 -25.57
C PRO A 228 4.43 6.94 -25.10
N ASP A 229 3.48 6.06 -24.83
CA ASP A 229 2.14 6.47 -24.37
C ASP A 229 2.15 6.96 -22.92
N ALA A 230 2.96 6.38 -22.04
CA ALA A 230 3.08 6.83 -20.67
C ALA A 230 3.70 8.24 -20.62
N ARG A 231 4.74 8.51 -21.43
CA ARG A 231 5.28 9.86 -21.60
C ARG A 231 4.26 10.83 -22.13
N LYS A 232 3.60 10.49 -23.25
CA LYS A 232 2.62 11.37 -23.90
C LYS A 232 1.44 11.73 -23.00
N TYR A 233 0.99 10.81 -22.14
CA TYR A 233 -0.30 10.94 -21.47
C TYR A 233 -0.22 11.07 -19.96
N TYR A 234 0.95 10.85 -19.37
CA TYR A 234 1.09 10.84 -17.91
C TYR A 234 2.33 11.59 -17.43
N PHE A 235 3.53 11.19 -17.84
CA PHE A 235 4.78 11.80 -17.32
C PHE A 235 5.15 13.12 -18.02
N GLY A 236 4.69 13.35 -19.25
CA GLY A 236 5.12 14.51 -20.05
C GLY A 236 6.57 14.38 -20.52
N ASP A 237 7.15 15.51 -20.98
CA ASP A 237 8.56 15.61 -21.38
C ASP A 237 9.50 15.96 -20.22
N GLY A 238 9.12 15.61 -19.00
CA GLY A 238 9.88 15.89 -17.79
C GLY A 238 11.24 15.18 -17.72
N PRO A 239 12.14 15.60 -16.79
CA PRO A 239 13.50 15.08 -16.66
C PRO A 239 13.48 13.58 -16.33
N LYS A 240 14.47 12.86 -16.87
CA LYS A 240 14.70 11.42 -16.61
C LYS A 240 15.12 11.23 -15.15
N LEU A 241 14.77 10.05 -14.56
CA LEU A 241 15.39 9.61 -13.31
C LEU A 241 16.91 9.57 -13.52
N GLY A 242 17.65 10.50 -12.90
CA GLY A 242 19.11 10.61 -13.04
C GLY A 242 19.63 12.03 -13.29
N ASP A 243 18.77 12.98 -13.63
CA ASP A 243 19.21 14.36 -13.91
C ASP A 243 19.29 15.27 -12.65
N ALA A 244 19.13 14.71 -11.45
CA ALA A 244 19.39 15.37 -10.17
C ALA A 244 20.70 14.82 -9.58
N ALA A 245 21.82 15.37 -10.06
CA ALA A 245 23.13 15.23 -9.40
C ALA A 245 23.30 16.32 -8.35
#